data_d0a376918ec09419352115696c53f5b7
#
_entry.id   d0a376918ec09419352115696c53f5b7
#
_cell.length_a   1.000
_cell.length_b   1.000
_cell.length_c   1.000
_cell.angle_alpha   90.00
_cell.angle_beta   90.00
_cell.angle_gamma   90.00
#
_symmetry.space_group_name_H-M   'P 1'
#
loop_
_entity.id
_entity.type
_entity.pdbx_description
1 polymer ?
#
loop_
_entity_poly.entity_id
_entity_poly.type
_entity_poly.pdbx_seq_one_letter_code
_entity_poly.pdbx_strand_id
1 'polypeptide(L)'
;TPLTPTGTVFHFAPGPILAEPVRTMNQVKAIRELDSDKQLGTVGQIIKGINEKLNGELPLLGFAGSPMSLAFFMIAGSSPNQKHKDILAFIKENPVFTQALLERLTELTVDYLNYQIASGAHAVQLFESFADVITLELYEKYVQPTHEKIFSSLNPNTPSILFTKESPNLELMLQSGAKALSVGNCI
;
A
#
# COMPACT_ATOMS: atom_id res chain seq x y z
N THR A 1 -6.22 5.95 -8.13
CA THR A 1 -5.60 4.87 -7.32
C THR A 1 -5.04 3.77 -8.23
N PRO A 2 -3.92 3.11 -7.88
CA PRO A 2 -3.36 2.03 -8.69
C PRO A 2 -4.29 0.80 -8.79
N LEU A 3 -5.31 0.70 -7.95
CA LEU A 3 -6.30 -0.38 -7.99
C LEU A 3 -7.32 -0.22 -9.12
N THR A 4 -7.61 0.98 -9.59
CA THR A 4 -8.59 1.20 -10.67
C THR A 4 -8.21 0.49 -11.97
N PRO A 5 -6.96 0.57 -12.46
CA PRO A 5 -6.53 -0.13 -13.66
C PRO A 5 -6.60 -1.66 -13.57
N THR A 6 -6.52 -2.21 -12.36
CA THR A 6 -6.56 -3.67 -12.15
C THR A 6 -7.96 -4.28 -12.23
N GLY A 7 -8.97 -3.47 -12.55
CA GLY A 7 -10.37 -3.89 -12.66
C GLY A 7 -11.20 -3.62 -11.41
N THR A 8 -10.62 -3.00 -10.39
CA THR A 8 -11.34 -2.62 -9.19
C THR A 8 -12.19 -1.37 -9.46
N VAL A 9 -13.51 -1.48 -9.32
CA VAL A 9 -14.46 -0.39 -9.60
C VAL A 9 -14.72 0.40 -8.33
N PHE A 10 -14.53 1.73 -8.41
CA PHE A 10 -14.76 2.67 -7.32
C PHE A 10 -15.85 3.67 -7.67
N HIS A 11 -16.64 4.02 -6.66
CA HIS A 11 -17.52 5.19 -6.63
C HIS A 11 -16.98 6.19 -5.61
N PHE A 12 -17.23 7.49 -5.80
CA PHE A 12 -16.77 8.54 -4.90
C PHE A 12 -17.97 9.30 -4.33
N ALA A 13 -18.29 9.06 -3.03
CA ALA A 13 -19.36 9.75 -2.33
C ALA A 13 -19.23 9.64 -0.79
N PRO A 14 -18.63 10.55 -0.07
CA PRO A 14 -17.63 11.57 -0.39
C PRO A 14 -16.22 11.02 -0.56
N GLY A 15 -15.94 9.79 -0.15
CA GLY A 15 -14.67 9.07 -0.30
C GLY A 15 -14.77 7.91 -1.29
N PRO A 16 -13.66 7.20 -1.54
CA PRO A 16 -13.68 6.03 -2.39
C PRO A 16 -14.46 4.88 -1.74
N ILE A 17 -15.40 4.32 -2.49
CA ILE A 17 -16.22 3.16 -2.10
C ILE A 17 -16.07 2.14 -3.22
N LEU A 18 -15.75 0.89 -2.88
CA LEU A 18 -15.77 -0.19 -3.87
C LEU A 18 -17.21 -0.53 -4.25
N ALA A 19 -17.42 -0.84 -5.52
CA ALA A 19 -18.71 -1.35 -5.98
C ALA A 19 -19.11 -2.61 -5.23
N GLU A 20 -18.13 -3.49 -4.94
CA GLU A 20 -18.29 -4.68 -4.11
C GLU A 20 -17.07 -4.87 -3.21
N PRO A 21 -17.25 -5.18 -1.90
CA PRO A 21 -16.15 -5.60 -1.03
C PRO A 21 -15.49 -6.88 -1.55
N VAL A 22 -14.16 -6.98 -1.42
CA VAL A 22 -13.39 -8.15 -1.85
C VAL A 22 -13.32 -9.15 -0.70
N ARG A 23 -14.06 -10.26 -0.81
CA ARG A 23 -14.18 -11.28 0.24
C ARG A 23 -14.13 -12.72 -0.26
N THR A 24 -13.87 -12.93 -1.54
CA THR A 24 -13.80 -14.27 -2.15
C THR A 24 -12.52 -14.46 -2.95
N MET A 25 -12.06 -15.71 -3.04
CA MET A 25 -10.88 -16.05 -3.87
C MET A 25 -11.08 -15.70 -5.35
N ASN A 26 -12.31 -15.79 -5.86
CA ASN A 26 -12.58 -15.43 -7.25
C ASN A 26 -12.37 -13.92 -7.48
N GLN A 27 -12.76 -13.07 -6.51
CA GLN A 27 -12.50 -11.64 -6.59
C GLN A 27 -11.02 -11.32 -6.50
N VAL A 28 -10.24 -12.02 -5.66
CA VAL A 28 -8.78 -11.86 -5.61
C VAL A 28 -8.14 -12.22 -6.95
N LYS A 29 -8.51 -13.36 -7.55
CA LYS A 29 -8.02 -13.80 -8.88
C LYS A 29 -8.43 -12.84 -10.01
N ALA A 30 -9.51 -12.10 -9.84
CA ALA A 30 -9.97 -11.11 -10.81
C ALA A 30 -9.17 -9.79 -10.76
N ILE A 31 -8.38 -9.56 -9.71
CA ILE A 31 -7.47 -8.40 -9.64
C ILE A 31 -6.33 -8.61 -10.66
N ARG A 32 -6.36 -7.84 -11.74
CA ARG A 32 -5.40 -7.95 -12.84
C ARG A 32 -4.03 -7.39 -12.47
N GLU A 33 -3.01 -7.81 -13.20
CA GLU A 33 -1.67 -7.20 -13.15
C GLU A 33 -1.73 -5.74 -13.57
N LEU A 34 -0.81 -4.97 -13.03
CA LEU A 34 -0.67 -3.56 -13.34
C LEU A 34 0.32 -3.41 -14.51
N ASP A 35 -0.19 -3.06 -15.69
CA ASP A 35 0.66 -2.59 -16.79
C ASP A 35 0.90 -1.08 -16.58
N SER A 36 1.93 -0.78 -15.78
CA SER A 36 2.19 0.58 -15.30
C SER A 36 2.39 1.56 -16.45
N ASP A 37 3.07 1.16 -17.52
CA ASP A 37 3.36 2.03 -18.67
C ASP A 37 2.09 2.43 -19.42
N LYS A 38 1.16 1.50 -19.59
CA LYS A 38 -0.10 1.77 -20.30
C LYS A 38 -1.17 2.40 -19.42
N GLN A 39 -1.21 2.02 -18.15
CA GLN A 39 -2.33 2.34 -17.27
C GLN A 39 -2.07 3.51 -16.33
N LEU A 40 -0.80 3.84 -16.05
CA LEU A 40 -0.41 4.91 -15.13
C LEU A 40 0.23 6.12 -15.84
N GLY A 41 0.11 6.23 -17.16
CA GLY A 41 0.72 7.31 -17.93
C GLY A 41 0.44 8.72 -17.38
N THR A 42 -0.78 8.98 -16.90
CA THR A 42 -1.14 10.24 -16.25
C THR A 42 -0.34 10.49 -14.97
N VAL A 43 -0.09 9.45 -14.16
CA VAL A 43 0.72 9.57 -12.93
C VAL A 43 2.15 9.95 -13.29
N GLY A 44 2.74 9.28 -14.26
CA GLY A 44 4.08 9.59 -14.76
C GLY A 44 4.20 11.02 -15.31
N GLN A 45 3.21 11.47 -16.08
CA GLN A 45 3.17 12.84 -16.59
C GLN A 45 3.07 13.89 -15.48
N ILE A 46 2.25 13.63 -14.43
CA ILE A 46 2.13 14.51 -13.28
C ILE A 46 3.48 14.61 -12.55
N ILE A 47 4.15 13.49 -12.28
CA ILE A 47 5.45 13.47 -11.61
C ILE A 47 6.49 14.27 -12.40
N LYS A 48 6.58 14.06 -13.71
CA LYS A 48 7.49 14.80 -14.59
C LYS A 48 7.17 16.29 -14.61
N GLY A 49 5.91 16.66 -14.78
CA GLY A 49 5.51 18.07 -14.84
C GLY A 49 5.71 18.80 -13.49
N ILE A 50 5.59 18.12 -12.35
CA ILE A 50 5.92 18.69 -11.05
C ILE A 50 7.44 18.91 -10.94
N ASN A 51 8.26 17.92 -11.30
CA ASN A 51 9.72 18.05 -11.26
C ASN A 51 10.23 19.20 -12.15
N GLU A 52 9.67 19.37 -13.33
CA GLU A 52 9.99 20.51 -14.22
C GLU A 52 9.71 21.84 -13.53
N LYS A 53 8.58 21.96 -12.83
CA LYS A 53 8.20 23.19 -12.11
C LYS A 53 9.03 23.43 -10.86
N LEU A 54 9.41 22.34 -10.15
CA LEU A 54 10.26 22.45 -8.96
C LEU A 54 11.72 22.78 -9.31
N ASN A 55 12.14 22.53 -10.54
CA ASN A 55 13.47 22.84 -11.06
C ASN A 55 14.63 22.40 -10.12
N GLY A 56 14.46 21.28 -9.42
CA GLY A 56 15.45 20.73 -8.47
C GLY A 56 15.48 21.40 -7.10
N GLU A 57 14.61 22.38 -6.82
CA GLU A 57 14.61 23.10 -5.55
C GLU A 57 14.07 22.24 -4.38
N LEU A 58 13.12 21.36 -4.68
CA LEU A 58 12.49 20.48 -3.68
C LEU A 58 12.42 19.04 -4.18
N PRO A 59 12.66 18.04 -3.30
CA PRO A 59 12.46 16.65 -3.66
C PRO A 59 10.97 16.30 -3.75
N LEU A 60 10.61 15.48 -4.73
CA LEU A 60 9.26 14.94 -4.89
C LEU A 60 9.18 13.57 -4.22
N LEU A 61 8.24 13.42 -3.29
CA LEU A 61 7.95 12.17 -2.61
C LEU A 61 6.80 11.42 -3.32
N GLY A 62 7.10 10.21 -3.81
CA GLY A 62 6.09 9.25 -4.25
C GLY A 62 5.51 8.48 -3.04
N PHE A 63 4.34 7.86 -3.21
CA PHE A 63 3.76 7.09 -2.11
C PHE A 63 2.77 6.02 -2.56
N ALA A 64 2.54 5.05 -1.66
CA ALA A 64 1.49 4.04 -1.79
C ALA A 64 0.93 3.64 -0.42
N GLY A 65 -0.29 3.11 -0.39
CA GLY A 65 -0.79 2.38 0.78
C GLY A 65 -0.11 1.01 0.88
N SER A 66 0.16 0.54 2.09
CA SER A 66 0.67 -0.81 2.30
C SER A 66 -0.36 -1.87 1.90
N PRO A 67 0.07 -3.11 1.58
CA PRO A 67 -0.84 -4.19 1.25
C PRO A 67 -1.91 -4.45 2.32
N MET A 68 -1.55 -4.40 3.60
CA MET A 68 -2.51 -4.60 4.69
C MET A 68 -3.49 -3.44 4.78
N SER A 69 -3.04 -2.19 4.66
CA SER A 69 -3.91 -1.01 4.61
C SER A 69 -4.89 -1.06 3.44
N LEU A 70 -4.44 -1.50 2.28
CA LEU A 70 -5.29 -1.70 1.10
C LEU A 70 -6.28 -2.86 1.31
N ALA A 71 -5.84 -3.98 1.91
CA ALA A 71 -6.70 -5.12 2.23
C ALA A 71 -7.83 -4.74 3.19
N PHE A 72 -7.54 -3.96 4.24
CA PHE A 72 -8.57 -3.43 5.14
C PHE A 72 -9.65 -2.66 4.38
N PHE A 73 -9.22 -1.76 3.49
CA PHE A 73 -10.14 -1.00 2.65
C PHE A 73 -10.93 -1.89 1.70
N MET A 74 -10.30 -2.87 1.04
CA MET A 74 -10.95 -3.76 0.08
C MET A 74 -11.93 -4.71 0.75
N ILE A 75 -11.59 -5.29 1.90
CA ILE A 75 -12.49 -6.16 2.69
C ILE A 75 -13.67 -5.38 3.25
N ALA A 76 -13.46 -4.13 3.70
CA ALA A 76 -14.53 -3.26 4.17
C ALA A 76 -15.44 -2.74 3.05
N GLY A 77 -14.89 -2.60 1.83
CA GLY A 77 -15.56 -1.97 0.69
C GLY A 77 -15.56 -0.44 0.71
N SER A 78 -15.08 0.17 1.78
CA SER A 78 -15.00 1.62 1.99
C SER A 78 -13.97 1.91 3.09
N SER A 79 -13.86 3.18 3.55
CA SER A 79 -13.04 3.49 4.72
C SER A 79 -13.43 2.58 5.90
N PRO A 80 -12.45 1.85 6.48
CA PRO A 80 -12.75 0.84 7.52
C PRO A 80 -13.27 1.42 8.83
N ASN A 81 -13.01 2.71 9.15
CA ASN A 81 -13.48 3.43 10.34
C ASN A 81 -13.64 2.52 11.59
N GLN A 82 -14.89 2.23 12.00
CA GLN A 82 -15.19 1.42 13.20
C GLN A 82 -15.26 -0.10 12.91
N LYS A 83 -14.95 -0.56 11.68
CA LYS A 83 -15.05 -1.97 11.26
C LYS A 83 -13.77 -2.78 11.48
N HIS A 84 -12.77 -2.24 12.14
CA HIS A 84 -11.45 -2.90 12.30
C HIS A 84 -11.58 -4.28 12.93
N LYS A 85 -12.42 -4.46 13.94
CA LYS A 85 -12.61 -5.76 14.62
C LYS A 85 -13.16 -6.82 13.67
N ASP A 86 -14.15 -6.49 12.86
CA ASP A 86 -14.78 -7.41 11.91
C ASP A 86 -13.81 -7.79 10.79
N ILE A 87 -13.00 -6.82 10.34
CA ILE A 87 -11.96 -7.06 9.32
C ILE A 87 -10.88 -7.98 9.87
N LEU A 88 -10.40 -7.74 11.10
CA LEU A 88 -9.39 -8.60 11.74
C LEU A 88 -9.91 -10.01 11.99
N ALA A 89 -11.18 -10.17 12.39
CA ALA A 89 -11.83 -11.47 12.52
C ALA A 89 -11.85 -12.18 11.17
N PHE A 90 -12.31 -11.51 10.11
CA PHE A 90 -12.33 -12.06 8.75
C PHE A 90 -10.95 -12.49 8.27
N ILE A 91 -9.90 -11.69 8.51
CA ILE A 91 -8.51 -12.02 8.17
C ILE A 91 -8.05 -13.30 8.88
N LYS A 92 -8.34 -13.45 10.17
CA LYS A 92 -7.99 -14.64 10.97
C LYS A 92 -8.72 -15.90 10.51
N GLU A 93 -10.01 -15.76 10.20
CA GLU A 93 -10.86 -16.88 9.78
C GLU A 93 -10.59 -17.34 8.34
N ASN A 94 -9.98 -16.49 7.50
CA ASN A 94 -9.75 -16.75 6.08
C ASN A 94 -8.26 -16.65 5.69
N PRO A 95 -7.36 -17.49 6.26
CA PRO A 95 -5.90 -17.33 6.09
C PRO A 95 -5.45 -17.50 4.62
N VAL A 96 -6.03 -18.43 3.86
CA VAL A 96 -5.67 -18.66 2.45
C VAL A 96 -6.08 -17.45 1.58
N PHE A 97 -7.26 -16.91 1.80
CA PHE A 97 -7.73 -15.70 1.13
C PHE A 97 -6.83 -14.51 1.47
N THR A 98 -6.52 -14.33 2.77
CA THR A 98 -5.71 -13.22 3.26
C THR A 98 -4.31 -13.24 2.62
N GLN A 99 -3.67 -14.41 2.62
CA GLN A 99 -2.35 -14.57 2.00
C GLN A 99 -2.39 -14.20 0.51
N ALA A 100 -3.33 -14.77 -0.25
CA ALA A 100 -3.47 -14.51 -1.68
C ALA A 100 -3.76 -13.03 -2.00
N LEU A 101 -4.61 -12.38 -1.20
CA LEU A 101 -4.90 -10.96 -1.37
C LEU A 101 -3.66 -10.10 -1.10
N LEU A 102 -2.94 -10.37 -0.01
CA LEU A 102 -1.74 -9.62 0.35
C LEU A 102 -0.60 -9.81 -0.65
N GLU A 103 -0.38 -11.03 -1.14
CA GLU A 103 0.60 -11.29 -2.21
C GLU A 103 0.28 -10.46 -3.44
N ARG A 104 -0.97 -10.46 -3.87
CA ARG A 104 -1.40 -9.69 -5.04
C ARG A 104 -1.24 -8.19 -4.86
N LEU A 105 -1.63 -7.67 -3.69
CA LEU A 105 -1.47 -6.25 -3.37
C LEU A 105 0.00 -5.85 -3.22
N THR A 106 0.86 -6.76 -2.76
CA THR A 106 2.30 -6.54 -2.66
C THR A 106 2.92 -6.34 -4.03
N GLU A 107 2.61 -7.22 -5.00
CA GLU A 107 3.06 -7.10 -6.39
C GLU A 107 2.64 -5.74 -6.98
N LEU A 108 1.36 -5.40 -6.87
CA LEU A 108 0.84 -4.13 -7.36
C LEU A 108 1.51 -2.91 -6.71
N THR A 109 1.82 -2.99 -5.42
CA THR A 109 2.48 -1.90 -4.69
C THR A 109 3.93 -1.75 -5.14
N VAL A 110 4.65 -2.84 -5.35
CA VAL A 110 6.02 -2.84 -5.90
C VAL A 110 6.04 -2.20 -7.28
N ASP A 111 5.17 -2.63 -8.19
CA ASP A 111 5.09 -2.09 -9.54
C ASP A 111 4.77 -0.59 -9.53
N TYR A 112 3.81 -0.20 -8.69
CA TYR A 112 3.39 1.19 -8.60
C TYR A 112 4.47 2.11 -8.03
N LEU A 113 5.20 1.68 -7.00
CA LEU A 113 6.29 2.47 -6.41
C LEU A 113 7.48 2.56 -7.37
N ASN A 114 7.88 1.45 -8.00
CA ASN A 114 8.95 1.47 -9.00
C ASN A 114 8.59 2.34 -10.22
N TYR A 115 7.33 2.34 -10.65
CA TYR A 115 6.87 3.25 -11.70
C TYR A 115 6.99 4.73 -11.29
N GLN A 116 6.64 5.08 -10.05
CA GLN A 116 6.82 6.44 -9.55
C GLN A 116 8.30 6.84 -9.50
N ILE A 117 9.18 5.94 -9.05
CA ILE A 117 10.64 6.13 -9.04
C ILE A 117 11.14 6.36 -10.47
N ALA A 118 10.79 5.49 -11.40
CA ALA A 118 11.17 5.60 -12.81
C ALA A 118 10.63 6.88 -13.48
N SER A 119 9.50 7.38 -13.01
CA SER A 119 8.91 8.65 -13.47
C SER A 119 9.56 9.90 -12.86
N GLY A 120 10.44 9.76 -11.86
CA GLY A 120 11.20 10.85 -11.26
C GLY A 120 10.85 11.18 -9.81
N ALA A 121 10.18 10.30 -9.07
CA ALA A 121 10.06 10.45 -7.63
C ALA A 121 11.44 10.28 -6.97
N HIS A 122 11.85 11.22 -6.12
CA HIS A 122 13.16 11.26 -5.47
C HIS A 122 13.25 10.32 -4.25
N ALA A 123 12.12 10.09 -3.62
CA ALA A 123 11.95 9.15 -2.52
C ALA A 123 10.53 8.54 -2.58
N VAL A 124 10.30 7.46 -1.86
CA VAL A 124 8.97 6.85 -1.77
C VAL A 124 8.58 6.54 -0.33
N GLN A 125 7.29 6.63 -0.04
CA GLN A 125 6.73 6.35 1.27
C GLN A 125 5.60 5.31 1.18
N LEU A 126 5.69 4.28 2.01
CA LEU A 126 4.66 3.26 2.20
C LEU A 126 3.86 3.60 3.46
N PHE A 127 2.53 3.70 3.33
CA PHE A 127 1.63 4.03 4.42
C PHE A 127 1.01 2.78 5.05
N GLU A 128 1.43 2.42 6.28
CA GLU A 128 0.74 1.42 7.11
C GLU A 128 -0.25 2.14 8.03
N SER A 129 -1.43 2.41 7.52
CA SER A 129 -2.40 3.29 8.17
C SER A 129 -3.13 2.65 9.35
N PHE A 130 -3.11 1.33 9.47
CA PHE A 130 -3.83 0.57 10.50
C PHE A 130 -2.91 -0.24 11.42
N ALA A 131 -1.64 0.16 11.51
CA ALA A 131 -0.65 -0.53 12.34
C ALA A 131 -1.05 -0.58 13.83
N ASP A 132 -1.80 0.42 14.29
CA ASP A 132 -2.30 0.56 15.66
C ASP A 132 -3.31 -0.52 16.07
N VAL A 133 -4.05 -1.07 15.11
CA VAL A 133 -5.07 -2.10 15.38
C VAL A 133 -4.60 -3.52 15.06
N ILE A 134 -3.44 -3.69 14.41
CA ILE A 134 -2.89 -4.97 14.02
C ILE A 134 -2.10 -5.56 15.19
N THR A 135 -2.47 -6.79 15.64
CA THR A 135 -1.74 -7.49 16.68
C THR A 135 -0.34 -7.92 16.22
N LEU A 136 0.59 -8.09 17.17
CA LEU A 136 1.95 -8.58 16.88
C LEU A 136 1.94 -9.84 16.01
N GLU A 137 1.14 -10.83 16.38
CA GLU A 137 0.99 -12.09 15.64
C GLU A 137 0.60 -11.89 14.17
N LEU A 138 -0.38 -11.02 13.91
CA LEU A 138 -0.80 -10.72 12.53
C LEU A 138 0.22 -9.89 11.79
N TYR A 139 0.93 -9.02 12.50
CA TYR A 139 2.00 -8.22 11.92
C TYR A 139 3.14 -9.11 11.43
N GLU A 140 3.68 -9.96 12.30
CA GLU A 140 4.74 -10.93 11.97
C GLU A 140 4.34 -11.85 10.81
N LYS A 141 3.11 -12.36 10.87
CA LYS A 141 2.64 -13.34 9.90
C LYS A 141 2.36 -12.76 8.52
N TYR A 142 1.76 -11.57 8.45
CA TYR A 142 1.21 -11.05 7.22
C TYR A 142 1.80 -9.72 6.78
N VAL A 143 2.08 -8.80 7.70
CA VAL A 143 2.46 -7.42 7.34
C VAL A 143 3.96 -7.34 7.06
N GLN A 144 4.78 -7.83 7.98
CA GLN A 144 6.23 -7.76 7.86
C GLN A 144 6.74 -8.39 6.57
N PRO A 145 6.34 -9.61 6.15
CA PRO A 145 6.80 -10.18 4.89
C PRO A 145 6.44 -9.33 3.66
N THR A 146 5.30 -8.63 3.69
CA THR A 146 4.93 -7.72 2.59
C THR A 146 5.82 -6.49 2.56
N HIS A 147 6.16 -5.91 3.72
CA HIS A 147 7.08 -4.78 3.81
C HIS A 147 8.48 -5.16 3.33
N GLU A 148 9.03 -6.26 3.81
CA GLU A 148 10.34 -6.77 3.40
C GLU A 148 10.39 -7.01 1.88
N LYS A 149 9.36 -7.63 1.32
CA LYS A 149 9.27 -7.86 -0.12
C LYS A 149 9.22 -6.55 -0.90
N ILE A 150 8.43 -5.57 -0.47
CA ILE A 150 8.33 -4.26 -1.12
C ILE A 150 9.69 -3.58 -1.10
N PHE A 151 10.27 -3.35 0.08
CA PHE A 151 11.50 -2.57 0.18
C PHE A 151 12.70 -3.25 -0.46
N SER A 152 12.79 -4.58 -0.43
CA SER A 152 13.83 -5.32 -1.15
C SER A 152 13.67 -5.30 -2.68
N SER A 153 12.46 -5.01 -3.18
CA SER A 153 12.14 -4.95 -4.62
C SER A 153 12.24 -3.53 -5.21
N LEU A 154 12.47 -2.51 -4.38
CA LEU A 154 12.68 -1.14 -4.86
C LEU A 154 14.12 -0.93 -5.33
N ASN A 155 14.32 0.10 -6.16
CA ASN A 155 15.67 0.54 -6.51
C ASN A 155 16.47 0.85 -5.24
N PRO A 156 17.61 0.17 -4.98
CA PRO A 156 18.37 0.28 -3.73
C PRO A 156 18.93 1.70 -3.47
N ASN A 157 19.04 2.53 -4.51
CA ASN A 157 19.53 3.90 -4.38
C ASN A 157 18.41 4.89 -4.03
N THR A 158 17.13 4.49 -4.10
CA THR A 158 16.02 5.37 -3.77
C THR A 158 15.77 5.38 -2.27
N PRO A 159 15.74 6.54 -1.60
CA PRO A 159 15.30 6.66 -0.22
C PRO A 159 13.86 6.14 -0.07
N SER A 160 13.65 5.28 0.92
CA SER A 160 12.34 4.69 1.19
C SER A 160 11.94 4.87 2.64
N ILE A 161 10.68 5.18 2.87
CA ILE A 161 10.12 5.51 4.17
C ILE A 161 8.95 4.56 4.44
N LEU A 162 8.92 3.94 5.62
CA LEU A 162 7.74 3.28 6.14
C LEU A 162 7.06 4.22 7.13
N PHE A 163 5.84 4.63 6.82
CA PHE A 163 5.03 5.47 7.70
C PHE A 163 4.04 4.63 8.50
N THR A 164 3.94 4.93 9.79
CA THR A 164 2.87 4.46 10.66
C THR A 164 2.31 5.61 11.48
N LYS A 165 0.99 5.64 11.64
CA LYS A 165 0.35 6.63 12.50
C LYS A 165 0.65 6.36 13.97
N GLU A 166 0.46 5.13 14.40
CA GLU A 166 0.73 4.59 15.73
C GLU A 166 1.03 3.10 15.54
N SER A 167 2.00 2.56 16.27
CA SER A 167 2.26 1.12 16.17
C SER A 167 2.91 0.57 17.42
N PRO A 168 2.38 -0.52 17.98
CA PRO A 168 3.07 -1.30 19.00
C PRO A 168 4.24 -2.14 18.44
N ASN A 169 4.41 -2.19 17.11
CA ASN A 169 5.32 -3.11 16.42
C ASN A 169 6.55 -2.40 15.83
N LEU A 170 7.04 -1.32 16.46
CA LEU A 170 8.14 -0.50 15.92
C LEU A 170 9.43 -1.30 15.71
N GLU A 171 9.76 -2.25 16.57
CA GLU A 171 10.95 -3.09 16.43
C GLU A 171 10.90 -3.94 15.14
N LEU A 172 9.74 -4.48 14.79
CA LEU A 172 9.56 -5.21 13.54
C LEU A 172 9.59 -4.27 12.34
N MET A 173 9.03 -3.07 12.47
CA MET A 173 9.06 -2.07 11.41
C MET A 173 10.48 -1.63 11.08
N LEU A 174 11.39 -1.55 12.06
CA LEU A 174 12.82 -1.31 11.84
C LEU A 174 13.48 -2.40 10.98
N GLN A 175 12.95 -3.62 10.99
CA GLN A 175 13.45 -4.75 10.20
C GLN A 175 12.81 -4.84 8.80
N SER A 176 11.89 -3.95 8.47
CA SER A 176 11.16 -3.96 7.18
C SER A 176 12.03 -3.77 5.93
N GLY A 177 13.26 -3.26 6.09
CA GLY A 177 14.14 -2.88 4.98
C GLY A 177 13.94 -1.44 4.48
N ALA A 178 13.00 -0.67 5.04
CA ALA A 178 12.87 0.75 4.77
C ALA A 178 14.13 1.51 5.25
N LYS A 179 14.53 2.55 4.52
CA LYS A 179 15.68 3.39 4.88
C LYS A 179 15.38 4.32 6.05
N ALA A 180 14.11 4.66 6.27
CA ALA A 180 13.66 5.48 7.38
C ALA A 180 12.27 5.06 7.85
N LEU A 181 11.96 5.31 9.13
CA LEU A 181 10.61 5.24 9.68
C LEU A 181 10.07 6.65 9.91
N SER A 182 8.80 6.85 9.56
CA SER A 182 8.03 8.02 9.91
C SER A 182 6.92 7.60 10.86
N VAL A 183 6.97 8.08 12.09
CA VAL A 183 6.05 7.68 13.17
C VAL A 183 5.18 8.85 13.56
N GLY A 184 3.88 8.62 13.71
CA GLY A 184 2.95 9.61 14.22
C GLY A 184 3.07 9.83 15.74
N ASN A 185 1.99 10.10 16.42
CA ASN A 185 1.96 10.49 17.85
C ASN A 185 2.27 9.35 18.84
N CYS A 186 3.16 8.45 18.54
CA CYS A 186 3.45 7.27 19.38
C CYS A 186 4.67 7.44 20.29
N ILE A 187 4.96 8.66 20.71
CA ILE A 187 6.03 8.92 21.66
C ILE A 187 5.42 9.39 22.97
#